data_3b8a8124c7c3dd5be4f9817b8447e86e
#
_entry.id   3b8a8124c7c3dd5be4f9817b8447e86e
#
_cell.length_a   1.000
_cell.length_b   1.000
_cell.length_c   1.000
_cell.angle_alpha   90.00
_cell.angle_beta   90.00
_cell.angle_gamma   90.00
#
_symmetry.space_group_name_H-M   'P 1'
#
loop_
_entity.id
_entity.type
_entity.pdbx_description
1 polymer ?
#
loop_
_entity_poly.entity_id
_entity_poly.type
_entity_poly.pdbx_seq_one_letter_code
_entity_poly.pdbx_strand_id
1 'polypeptide(L)'
;KAQKTIPDTLRYEPGFSLDVLADLAIPIGEYDSSQPLNVGQNRWYGRVGFPIVWQLGAWVPGRRTTLEFLPAVWLFGDNTDYVGQTLETDPLYQIDAHLTRDFTAHLWGSLDAAWYNGGEATVDGVKGEKLDNYGFGLTLGYQINDNLGLTFSYKSTASDNAPDDLQMDVFMISLVSGWHPIIEGSKRLQSE
;
A
#
# COMPACT_ATOMS: atom_id res chain seq x y z
N LYS A 1 -19.52 -9.65 -6.34
CA LYS A 1 -20.39 -10.67 -6.99
C LYS A 1 -19.54 -11.52 -7.90
N ALA A 2 -19.58 -12.86 -7.79
CA ALA A 2 -18.87 -13.74 -8.72
C ALA A 2 -19.49 -13.58 -10.13
N GLN A 3 -18.69 -13.18 -11.09
CA GLN A 3 -19.12 -13.09 -12.48
C GLN A 3 -19.14 -14.51 -13.06
N LYS A 4 -20.26 -14.92 -13.59
CA LYS A 4 -20.48 -16.32 -14.00
C LYS A 4 -20.27 -16.57 -15.49
N THR A 5 -20.33 -15.53 -16.31
CA THR A 5 -20.24 -15.63 -17.79
C THR A 5 -19.52 -14.44 -18.39
N ILE A 6 -19.03 -14.57 -19.63
CA ILE A 6 -18.44 -13.44 -20.39
C ILE A 6 -19.41 -12.26 -20.52
N PRO A 7 -20.71 -12.47 -20.82
CA PRO A 7 -21.69 -11.38 -20.82
C PRO A 7 -21.84 -10.66 -19.47
N ASP A 8 -21.71 -11.38 -18.34
CA ASP A 8 -21.76 -10.76 -17.01
C ASP A 8 -20.53 -9.90 -16.74
N THR A 9 -19.36 -10.31 -17.26
CA THR A 9 -18.13 -9.51 -17.21
C THR A 9 -18.26 -8.22 -18.00
N LEU A 10 -18.86 -8.27 -19.20
CA LEU A 10 -19.08 -7.09 -20.04
C LEU A 10 -20.17 -6.15 -19.50
N ARG A 11 -21.06 -6.64 -18.63
CA ARG A 11 -22.11 -5.88 -17.94
C ARG A 11 -21.71 -5.47 -16.53
N TYR A 12 -20.42 -5.62 -16.18
CA TYR A 12 -19.94 -5.23 -14.87
C TYR A 12 -20.24 -3.75 -14.61
N GLU A 13 -21.06 -3.50 -13.61
CA GLU A 13 -21.32 -2.15 -13.13
C GLU A 13 -20.36 -1.84 -11.99
N PRO A 14 -19.63 -0.71 -12.08
CA PRO A 14 -18.78 -0.23 -11.00
C PRO A 14 -19.57 -0.06 -9.71
N GLY A 15 -18.94 -0.30 -8.59
CA GLY A 15 -19.62 -0.22 -7.31
C GLY A 15 -18.65 -0.29 -6.15
N PHE A 16 -19.11 -0.88 -5.09
CA PHE A 16 -18.37 -1.05 -3.85
C PHE A 16 -17.77 -2.46 -3.79
N SER A 17 -16.48 -2.58 -3.43
CA SER A 17 -15.87 -3.82 -3.02
C SER A 17 -15.21 -3.70 -1.65
N LEU A 18 -15.26 -4.80 -0.91
CA LEU A 18 -14.60 -4.96 0.38
C LEU A 18 -13.85 -6.28 0.33
N ASP A 19 -12.57 -6.23 0.59
CA ASP A 19 -11.68 -7.38 0.63
C ASP A 19 -11.07 -7.55 2.02
N VAL A 20 -10.40 -8.67 2.26
CA VAL A 20 -9.61 -8.92 3.46
C VAL A 20 -8.15 -9.09 3.05
N LEU A 21 -7.28 -8.34 3.70
CA LEU A 21 -5.84 -8.43 3.56
C LEU A 21 -5.27 -9.08 4.82
N ALA A 22 -4.38 -10.05 4.64
CA ALA A 22 -3.59 -10.61 5.73
C ALA A 22 -2.15 -10.83 5.25
N ASP A 23 -1.20 -10.25 5.96
CA ASP A 23 0.23 -10.42 5.73
C ASP A 23 0.85 -11.07 6.96
N LEU A 24 1.83 -11.93 6.75
CA LEU A 24 2.64 -12.53 7.82
C LEU A 24 4.11 -12.52 7.43
N ALA A 25 4.92 -11.87 8.24
CA ALA A 25 6.37 -11.89 8.12
C ALA A 25 6.98 -12.95 9.04
N ILE A 26 7.82 -13.79 8.45
CA ILE A 26 8.50 -14.90 9.12
C ILE A 26 9.93 -14.46 9.42
N PRO A 27 10.47 -14.69 10.65
CA PRO A 27 11.80 -14.25 11.06
C PRO A 27 12.90 -15.18 10.52
N ILE A 28 13.07 -15.23 9.20
CA ILE A 28 14.11 -16.03 8.52
C ILE A 28 15.22 -15.17 7.90
N GLY A 29 15.15 -13.85 8.08
CA GLY A 29 16.19 -12.92 7.61
C GLY A 29 17.45 -12.98 8.46
N GLU A 30 18.57 -12.53 7.88
CA GLU A 30 19.83 -12.38 8.61
C GLU A 30 19.65 -11.37 9.77
N TYR A 31 20.10 -11.77 10.95
CA TYR A 31 19.97 -11.01 12.18
C TYR A 31 21.22 -11.13 13.03
N ASP A 32 21.76 -10.00 13.47
CA ASP A 32 22.86 -9.90 14.43
C ASP A 32 22.34 -9.25 15.71
N SER A 33 22.21 -10.06 16.77
CA SER A 33 21.66 -9.60 18.05
C SER A 33 22.54 -8.58 18.78
N SER A 34 23.77 -8.36 18.34
CA SER A 34 24.65 -7.33 18.91
C SER A 34 24.42 -5.93 18.30
N GLN A 35 23.60 -5.85 17.25
CA GLN A 35 23.35 -4.59 16.52
C GLN A 35 21.89 -4.15 16.66
N PRO A 36 21.65 -2.83 16.89
CA PRO A 36 20.28 -2.30 16.97
C PRO A 36 19.59 -2.21 15.61
N LEU A 37 20.34 -2.12 14.51
CA LEU A 37 19.82 -2.05 13.16
C LEU A 37 20.16 -3.33 12.40
N ASN A 38 19.15 -4.03 11.95
CA ASN A 38 19.23 -5.28 11.23
C ASN A 38 18.34 -5.30 10.00
N VAL A 39 18.67 -6.13 9.01
CA VAL A 39 17.80 -6.41 7.86
C VAL A 39 16.63 -7.29 8.30
N GLY A 40 16.90 -8.32 9.10
CA GLY A 40 15.88 -9.16 9.74
C GLY A 40 15.44 -8.58 11.08
N GLN A 41 14.18 -8.78 11.47
CA GLN A 41 13.65 -8.27 12.75
C GLN A 41 13.67 -9.28 13.89
N ASN A 42 14.04 -10.53 13.62
CA ASN A 42 14.08 -11.65 14.60
C ASN A 42 12.78 -11.85 15.39
N ARG A 43 11.65 -11.51 14.77
CA ARG A 43 10.32 -11.68 15.33
C ARG A 43 9.27 -11.90 14.25
N TRP A 44 8.19 -12.55 14.59
CA TRP A 44 7.00 -12.60 13.77
C TRP A 44 6.29 -11.26 13.83
N TYR A 45 5.77 -10.82 12.72
CA TYR A 45 4.80 -9.73 12.69
C TYR A 45 3.85 -9.92 11.54
N GLY A 46 2.70 -9.30 11.61
CA GLY A 46 1.70 -9.43 10.56
C GLY A 46 0.77 -8.24 10.52
N ARG A 47 -0.02 -8.18 9.47
CA ARG A 47 -1.02 -7.16 9.27
C ARG A 47 -2.33 -7.79 8.88
N VAL A 48 -3.42 -7.27 9.45
CA VAL A 48 -4.78 -7.55 8.99
C VAL A 48 -5.41 -6.21 8.59
N GLY A 49 -6.02 -6.18 7.41
CA GLY A 49 -6.66 -4.99 6.87
C GLY A 49 -7.88 -5.29 6.02
N PHE A 50 -8.63 -4.25 5.72
CA PHE A 50 -9.87 -4.33 4.96
C PHE A 50 -9.83 -3.34 3.79
N PRO A 51 -9.23 -3.72 2.63
CA PRO A 51 -9.26 -2.90 1.43
C PRO A 51 -10.70 -2.62 1.00
N ILE A 52 -11.04 -1.36 0.91
CA ILE A 52 -12.34 -0.86 0.48
C ILE A 52 -12.13 -0.07 -0.81
N VAL A 53 -12.79 -0.45 -1.89
CA VAL A 53 -12.74 0.28 -3.17
C VAL A 53 -14.15 0.72 -3.54
N TRP A 54 -14.32 2.02 -3.71
CA TRP A 54 -15.56 2.61 -4.17
C TRP A 54 -15.37 3.28 -5.54
N GLN A 55 -15.99 2.69 -6.54
CA GLN A 55 -15.97 3.18 -7.91
C GLN A 55 -17.07 4.25 -8.08
N LEU A 56 -16.66 5.52 -8.21
CA LEU A 56 -17.57 6.67 -8.14
C LEU A 56 -18.14 7.09 -9.49
N GLY A 57 -17.74 6.47 -10.59
CA GLY A 57 -18.15 6.92 -11.92
C GLY A 57 -18.18 5.83 -12.96
N ALA A 58 -18.34 6.21 -14.21
CA ALA A 58 -18.33 5.29 -15.34
C ALA A 58 -16.99 4.52 -15.40
N TRP A 59 -17.07 3.20 -15.49
CA TRP A 59 -15.89 2.32 -15.57
C TRP A 59 -15.34 2.25 -17.00
N VAL A 60 -15.04 3.41 -17.56
CA VAL A 60 -14.51 3.55 -18.92
C VAL A 60 -13.16 4.26 -18.84
N PRO A 61 -12.12 3.77 -19.53
CA PRO A 61 -10.82 4.46 -19.61
C PRO A 61 -10.98 5.95 -19.93
N GLY A 62 -10.30 6.80 -19.18
CA GLY A 62 -10.41 8.26 -19.27
C GLY A 62 -11.55 8.88 -18.45
N ARG A 63 -12.37 8.08 -17.75
CA ARG A 63 -13.48 8.58 -16.91
C ARG A 63 -13.60 7.88 -15.56
N ARG A 64 -12.78 6.88 -15.28
CA ARG A 64 -12.82 6.15 -14.01
C ARG A 64 -12.46 7.08 -12.86
N THR A 65 -13.18 6.93 -11.76
CA THR A 65 -12.87 7.57 -10.49
C THR A 65 -13.07 6.53 -9.40
N THR A 66 -12.06 6.35 -8.56
CA THR A 66 -12.12 5.44 -7.41
C THR A 66 -11.73 6.17 -6.14
N LEU A 67 -12.42 5.84 -5.06
CA LEU A 67 -12.03 6.19 -3.70
C LEU A 67 -11.68 4.89 -3.01
N GLU A 68 -10.48 4.82 -2.47
CA GLU A 68 -9.93 3.62 -1.87
C GLU A 68 -9.52 3.91 -0.43
N PHE A 69 -9.81 2.97 0.48
CA PHE A 69 -9.41 3.02 1.88
C PHE A 69 -8.82 1.68 2.29
N LEU A 70 -7.77 1.72 3.08
CA LEU A 70 -7.18 0.56 3.71
C LEU A 70 -7.01 0.81 5.22
N PRO A 71 -8.05 0.59 6.04
CA PRO A 71 -7.84 0.45 7.48
C PRO A 71 -7.15 -0.88 7.76
N ALA A 72 -6.10 -0.85 8.56
CA ALA A 72 -5.35 -2.04 8.92
C ALA A 72 -4.76 -1.92 10.33
N VAL A 73 -4.40 -3.06 10.91
CA VAL A 73 -3.64 -3.17 12.15
C VAL A 73 -2.44 -4.08 11.95
N TRP A 74 -1.29 -3.61 12.41
CA TRP A 74 -0.07 -4.39 12.50
C TRP A 74 0.07 -4.94 13.91
N LEU A 75 0.42 -6.21 14.00
CA LEU A 75 0.65 -6.93 15.24
C LEU A 75 2.07 -7.48 15.22
N PHE A 76 2.77 -7.34 16.32
CA PHE A 76 4.16 -7.71 16.46
C PHE A 76 4.33 -8.74 17.56
N GLY A 77 5.14 -9.77 17.32
CA GLY A 77 5.68 -10.60 18.38
C GLY A 77 6.94 -9.96 18.98
N ASP A 78 7.37 -10.48 20.10
CA ASP A 78 8.55 -9.97 20.79
C ASP A 78 9.83 -10.43 20.09
N ASN A 79 10.85 -9.56 20.13
CA ASN A 79 12.22 -9.94 19.85
C ASN A 79 12.97 -10.07 21.17
N THR A 80 13.23 -11.31 21.60
CA THR A 80 13.85 -11.62 22.90
C THR A 80 15.37 -11.54 22.89
N ASP A 81 15.97 -11.12 21.79
CA ASP A 81 17.44 -11.03 21.63
C ASP A 81 17.82 -9.73 20.88
N TYR A 82 17.26 -8.61 21.31
CA TYR A 82 17.54 -7.28 20.79
C TYR A 82 18.62 -6.59 21.61
N VAL A 83 19.88 -6.67 21.15
CA VAL A 83 21.05 -6.11 21.86
C VAL A 83 21.13 -6.66 23.32
N GLY A 84 20.82 -7.96 23.48
CA GLY A 84 20.77 -8.60 24.79
C GLY A 84 19.56 -8.27 25.66
N GLN A 85 18.54 -7.62 25.08
CA GLN A 85 17.31 -7.17 25.74
C GLN A 85 16.07 -7.73 25.02
N THR A 86 14.90 -7.54 25.58
CA THR A 86 13.63 -7.84 24.93
C THR A 86 13.01 -6.58 24.35
N LEU A 87 12.68 -6.64 23.05
CA LEU A 87 11.92 -5.61 22.36
C LEU A 87 10.47 -6.08 22.16
N GLU A 88 9.55 -5.42 22.82
CA GLU A 88 8.11 -5.53 22.62
C GLU A 88 7.62 -4.35 21.76
N THR A 89 6.52 -4.53 21.04
CA THR A 89 5.93 -3.43 20.25
C THR A 89 4.42 -3.52 20.29
N ASP A 90 3.79 -2.44 20.70
CA ASP A 90 2.33 -2.31 20.72
C ASP A 90 1.75 -2.34 19.29
N PRO A 91 0.47 -2.67 19.12
CA PRO A 91 -0.18 -2.63 17.80
C PRO A 91 -0.05 -1.27 17.14
N LEU A 92 0.18 -1.28 15.81
CA LEU A 92 0.22 -0.09 14.97
C LEU A 92 -1.04 -0.07 14.07
N TYR A 93 -1.82 0.99 14.19
CA TYR A 93 -2.98 1.25 13.35
C TYR A 93 -2.56 2.02 12.11
N GLN A 94 -3.17 1.67 10.98
CA GLN A 94 -2.90 2.24 9.67
C GLN A 94 -4.22 2.59 8.99
N ILE A 95 -4.29 3.76 8.38
CA ILE A 95 -5.33 4.12 7.42
C ILE A 95 -4.65 4.73 6.21
N ASP A 96 -4.78 4.08 5.05
CA ASP A 96 -4.40 4.68 3.76
C ASP A 96 -5.66 5.03 2.98
N ALA A 97 -5.62 6.13 2.25
CA ALA A 97 -6.70 6.59 1.39
C ALA A 97 -6.16 7.11 0.06
N HIS A 98 -6.86 6.77 -1.03
CA HIS A 98 -6.52 7.21 -2.38
C HIS A 98 -7.76 7.66 -3.12
N LEU A 99 -7.71 8.85 -3.71
CA LEU A 99 -8.71 9.32 -4.67
C LEU A 99 -8.06 9.36 -6.05
N THR A 100 -8.35 8.36 -6.87
CA THR A 100 -7.78 8.20 -8.20
C THR A 100 -8.76 8.63 -9.27
N ARG A 101 -8.27 9.36 -10.29
CA ARG A 101 -9.05 9.83 -11.43
C ARG A 101 -8.30 9.64 -12.73
N ASP A 102 -8.96 9.03 -13.73
CA ASP A 102 -8.50 9.08 -15.11
C ASP A 102 -8.79 10.46 -15.71
N PHE A 103 -7.80 11.11 -16.28
CA PHE A 103 -7.94 12.37 -17.04
C PHE A 103 -8.13 12.09 -18.52
N THR A 104 -7.41 11.07 -19.03
CA THR A 104 -7.53 10.55 -20.40
C THR A 104 -7.47 9.02 -20.39
N ALA A 105 -7.58 8.37 -21.52
CA ALA A 105 -7.41 6.93 -21.62
C ALA A 105 -6.00 6.45 -21.19
N HIS A 106 -5.01 7.34 -21.20
CA HIS A 106 -3.62 7.03 -20.89
C HIS A 106 -3.08 7.75 -19.66
N LEU A 107 -3.71 8.85 -19.22
CA LEU A 107 -3.25 9.67 -18.10
C LEU A 107 -4.23 9.57 -16.94
N TRP A 108 -3.72 9.30 -15.76
CA TRP A 108 -4.47 9.31 -14.51
C TRP A 108 -3.67 9.98 -13.39
N GLY A 109 -4.34 10.36 -12.34
CA GLY A 109 -3.71 10.89 -11.12
C GLY A 109 -4.43 10.45 -9.87
N SER A 110 -3.72 10.50 -8.75
CA SER A 110 -4.23 10.20 -7.43
C SER A 110 -3.84 11.27 -6.41
N LEU A 111 -4.77 11.56 -5.50
CA LEU A 111 -4.50 12.21 -4.23
C LEU A 111 -4.41 11.12 -3.17
N ASP A 112 -3.33 11.14 -2.41
CA ASP A 112 -3.02 10.10 -1.45
C ASP A 112 -2.96 10.69 -0.03
N ALA A 113 -3.49 9.97 0.95
CA ALA A 113 -3.37 10.30 2.37
C ALA A 113 -3.07 9.03 3.17
N ALA A 114 -2.29 9.16 4.23
CA ALA A 114 -1.96 8.07 5.14
C ALA A 114 -1.97 8.57 6.58
N TRP A 115 -2.35 7.69 7.49
CA TRP A 115 -2.25 7.91 8.93
C TRP A 115 -1.80 6.64 9.62
N TYR A 116 -0.82 6.79 10.51
CA TYR A 116 -0.28 5.71 11.33
C TYR A 116 -0.27 6.15 12.78
N ASN A 117 -0.81 5.33 13.69
CA ASN A 117 -0.82 5.62 15.11
C ASN A 117 -0.57 4.35 15.93
N GLY A 118 0.27 4.44 16.96
CA GLY A 118 0.66 3.32 17.83
C GLY A 118 2.07 2.83 17.56
N GLY A 119 2.29 1.51 17.69
CA GLY A 119 3.62 0.92 17.46
C GLY A 119 4.65 1.36 18.53
N GLU A 120 4.23 1.73 19.74
CA GLU A 120 5.14 2.06 20.85
C GLU A 120 6.07 0.88 21.12
N ALA A 121 7.36 1.12 21.04
CA ALA A 121 8.38 0.13 21.34
C ALA A 121 8.74 0.17 22.82
N THR A 122 8.82 -0.99 23.46
CA THR A 122 9.30 -1.14 24.84
C THR A 122 10.54 -2.02 24.85
N VAL A 123 11.66 -1.53 25.39
CA VAL A 123 12.91 -2.28 25.52
C VAL A 123 13.21 -2.48 27.00
N ASP A 124 13.21 -3.74 27.48
CA ASP A 124 13.38 -4.10 28.89
C ASP A 124 12.50 -3.27 29.86
N GLY A 125 11.23 -3.04 29.48
CA GLY A 125 10.26 -2.28 30.26
C GLY A 125 10.39 -0.76 30.14
N VAL A 126 11.34 -0.25 29.38
CA VAL A 126 11.48 1.17 29.06
C VAL A 126 10.70 1.49 27.80
N LYS A 127 9.65 2.28 27.92
CA LYS A 127 8.79 2.68 26.83
C LYS A 127 9.42 3.79 25.99
N GLY A 128 9.38 3.61 24.67
CA GLY A 128 9.68 4.65 23.69
C GLY A 128 8.48 5.53 23.37
N GLU A 129 8.55 6.21 22.26
CA GLU A 129 7.43 7.01 21.76
C GLU A 129 6.59 6.20 20.76
N LYS A 130 5.28 6.45 20.77
CA LYS A 130 4.38 5.89 19.76
C LYS A 130 4.48 6.70 18.47
N LEU A 131 4.23 6.07 17.34
CA LEU A 131 4.04 6.78 16.09
C LEU A 131 2.72 7.57 16.10
N ASP A 132 2.75 8.77 15.56
CA ASP A 132 1.57 9.56 15.17
C ASP A 132 1.94 10.34 13.89
N ASN A 133 1.87 9.63 12.76
CA ASN A 133 2.37 10.10 11.49
C ASN A 133 1.23 10.34 10.51
N TYR A 134 1.30 11.47 9.83
CA TYR A 134 0.40 11.84 8.74
C TYR A 134 1.17 11.94 7.44
N GLY A 135 0.65 11.34 6.38
CA GLY A 135 1.23 11.40 5.04
C GLY A 135 0.24 11.97 4.04
N PHE A 136 0.75 12.78 3.11
CA PHE A 136 0.01 13.27 1.95
C PHE A 136 0.83 13.05 0.70
N GLY A 137 0.16 12.74 -0.40
CA GLY A 137 0.84 12.47 -1.65
C GLY A 137 0.05 12.82 -2.88
N LEU A 138 0.79 12.89 -3.99
CA LEU A 138 0.29 13.05 -5.34
C LEU A 138 0.94 12.01 -6.22
N THR A 139 0.13 11.34 -7.03
CA THR A 139 0.63 10.39 -8.01
C THR A 139 0.11 10.74 -9.39
N LEU A 140 0.96 10.72 -10.41
CA LEU A 140 0.61 10.82 -11.82
C LEU A 140 1.10 9.57 -12.54
N GLY A 141 0.20 8.92 -13.26
CA GLY A 141 0.51 7.74 -14.06
C GLY A 141 0.19 7.94 -15.52
N TYR A 142 1.10 7.51 -16.38
CA TYR A 142 0.93 7.55 -17.82
C TYR A 142 1.14 6.17 -18.44
N GLN A 143 0.10 5.67 -19.11
CA GLN A 143 0.14 4.41 -19.84
C GLN A 143 0.73 4.66 -21.24
N ILE A 144 1.99 4.24 -21.44
CA ILE A 144 2.71 4.42 -22.71
C ILE A 144 2.12 3.51 -23.78
N ASN A 145 1.83 2.24 -23.42
CA ASN A 145 1.14 1.26 -24.25
C ASN A 145 0.49 0.20 -23.35
N ASP A 146 -0.12 -0.84 -23.92
CA ASP A 146 -0.84 -1.87 -23.14
C ASP A 146 0.04 -2.61 -22.12
N ASN A 147 1.35 -2.61 -22.33
CA ASN A 147 2.31 -3.37 -21.53
C ASN A 147 3.27 -2.50 -20.70
N LEU A 148 3.26 -1.19 -20.90
CA LEU A 148 4.25 -0.29 -20.30
C LEU A 148 3.59 0.96 -19.72
N GLY A 149 3.79 1.18 -18.44
CA GLY A 149 3.32 2.35 -17.70
C GLY A 149 4.44 3.07 -16.97
N LEU A 150 4.36 4.37 -16.88
CA LEU A 150 5.24 5.25 -16.11
C LEU A 150 4.42 5.90 -15.00
N THR A 151 4.96 5.93 -13.79
CA THR A 151 4.36 6.60 -12.65
C THR A 151 5.36 7.52 -11.99
N PHE A 152 4.93 8.72 -11.67
CA PHE A 152 5.63 9.68 -10.83
C PHE A 152 4.82 9.92 -9.57
N SER A 153 5.47 9.81 -8.40
CA SER A 153 4.81 10.05 -7.11
C SER A 153 5.66 10.99 -6.26
N TYR A 154 4.98 11.87 -5.55
CA TYR A 154 5.52 12.65 -4.45
C TYR A 154 4.72 12.32 -3.19
N LYS A 155 5.43 12.06 -2.09
CA LYS A 155 4.82 11.84 -0.78
C LYS A 155 5.59 12.65 0.26
N SER A 156 4.84 13.29 1.15
CA SER A 156 5.36 14.01 2.32
C SER A 156 4.77 13.38 3.57
N THR A 157 5.61 13.09 4.56
CA THR A 157 5.19 12.53 5.85
C THR A 157 5.68 13.44 6.97
N ALA A 158 4.77 13.84 7.84
CA ALA A 158 5.06 14.56 9.07
C ALA A 158 4.78 13.65 10.28
N SER A 159 5.59 13.78 11.33
CA SER A 159 5.41 13.09 12.60
C SER A 159 5.29 14.12 13.72
N ASP A 160 4.22 14.06 14.49
CA ASP A 160 3.99 14.97 15.61
C ASP A 160 4.82 14.60 16.87
N ASN A 161 5.39 13.39 16.90
CA ASN A 161 6.07 12.84 18.08
C ASN A 161 7.59 12.72 17.91
N ALA A 162 8.17 13.28 16.86
CA ALA A 162 9.62 13.33 16.72
C ALA A 162 10.19 14.54 17.47
N PRO A 163 11.41 14.44 18.07
CA PRO A 163 12.02 15.53 18.82
C PRO A 163 12.23 16.82 18.01
N ASP A 164 12.18 16.75 16.68
CA ASP A 164 12.48 17.83 15.75
C ASP A 164 11.51 17.89 14.56
N ASP A 165 10.21 17.61 14.73
CA ASP A 165 9.19 17.67 13.66
C ASP A 165 9.69 17.00 12.35
N LEU A 166 10.04 15.73 12.43
CA LEU A 166 10.61 15.01 11.29
C LEU A 166 9.64 15.00 10.10
N GLN A 167 9.97 15.74 9.07
CA GLN A 167 9.31 15.70 7.78
C GLN A 167 10.17 14.93 6.80
N MET A 168 9.57 13.95 6.12
CA MET A 168 10.24 13.18 5.08
C MET A 168 9.49 13.35 3.76
N ASP A 169 10.21 13.85 2.76
CA ASP A 169 9.72 13.99 1.40
C ASP A 169 10.32 12.92 0.49
N VAL A 170 9.48 12.22 -0.23
CA VAL A 170 9.88 11.14 -1.13
C VAL A 170 9.39 11.42 -2.54
N PHE A 171 10.31 11.41 -3.50
CA PHE A 171 10.03 11.41 -4.94
C PHE A 171 10.32 10.02 -5.50
N MET A 172 9.37 9.46 -6.23
CA MET A 172 9.52 8.14 -6.83
C MET A 172 9.13 8.19 -8.30
N ILE A 173 9.97 7.59 -9.13
CA ILE A 173 9.66 7.31 -10.53
C ILE A 173 9.63 5.79 -10.69
N SER A 174 8.53 5.25 -11.19
CA SER A 174 8.36 3.82 -11.42
C SER A 174 8.03 3.54 -12.87
N LEU A 175 8.74 2.60 -13.46
CA LEU A 175 8.43 2.03 -14.77
C LEU A 175 7.87 0.64 -14.56
N VAL A 176 6.61 0.44 -14.94
CA VAL A 176 5.92 -0.85 -14.78
C VAL A 176 5.76 -1.48 -16.16
N SER A 177 6.30 -2.69 -16.31
CA SER A 177 6.12 -3.49 -17.51
C SER A 177 5.36 -4.77 -17.18
N GLY A 178 4.32 -5.07 -17.94
CA GLY A 178 3.50 -6.26 -17.79
C GLY A 178 3.16 -6.87 -19.12
N TRP A 179 2.95 -8.18 -19.14
CA TRP A 179 2.49 -8.89 -20.33
C TRP A 179 1.09 -9.45 -20.08
N HIS A 180 0.15 -9.11 -20.97
CA HIS A 180 -1.24 -9.52 -20.87
C HIS A 180 -1.63 -10.48 -22.02
N PRO A 181 -1.54 -11.82 -21.81
CA PRO A 181 -1.76 -12.80 -22.86
C PRO A 181 -3.17 -12.74 -23.48
N ILE A 182 -4.18 -12.31 -22.71
CA ILE A 182 -5.55 -12.15 -23.21
C ILE A 182 -5.65 -10.99 -24.21
N ILE A 183 -4.99 -9.86 -23.92
CA ILE A 183 -4.98 -8.67 -24.79
C ILE A 183 -4.23 -9.02 -26.08
N GLU A 184 -3.08 -9.65 -25.99
CA GLU A 184 -2.32 -10.10 -27.16
C GLU A 184 -3.07 -11.12 -28.00
N GLY A 185 -3.76 -12.07 -27.37
CA GLY A 185 -4.61 -13.04 -28.04
C GLY A 185 -5.77 -12.38 -28.79
N SER A 186 -6.44 -11.40 -28.19
CA SER A 186 -7.54 -10.68 -28.83
C SER A 186 -7.09 -9.85 -30.04
N LYS A 187 -5.91 -9.22 -29.98
CA LYS A 187 -5.32 -8.48 -31.10
C LYS A 187 -5.02 -9.39 -32.30
N ARG A 188 -4.50 -10.60 -32.06
CA ARG A 188 -4.25 -11.59 -33.09
C ARG A 188 -5.53 -12.02 -33.79
N LEU A 189 -6.60 -12.27 -33.03
CA LEU A 189 -7.91 -12.64 -33.61
C LEU A 189 -8.55 -11.52 -34.43
N GLN A 190 -8.20 -10.26 -34.19
CA GLN A 190 -8.70 -9.12 -34.96
C GLN A 190 -7.88 -8.85 -36.23
N SER A 191 -6.68 -9.40 -36.34
CA SER A 191 -5.76 -9.22 -37.46
C SER A 191 -5.87 -10.32 -38.52
N GLU A 192 -6.62 -11.39 -38.25
CA GLU A 192 -7.01 -12.46 -39.20
C GLU A 192 -8.37 -12.15 -39.85
#